data_f80c563e92358172f4cd76a678eb06c1
#
_entry.id   f80c563e92358172f4cd76a678eb06c1
#
_cell.length_a   1.000
_cell.length_b   1.000
_cell.length_c   1.000
_cell.angle_alpha   90.00
_cell.angle_beta   90.00
_cell.angle_gamma   90.00
#
_symmetry.space_group_name_H-M   'P 1'
#
loop_
_entity.id
_entity.type
_entity.pdbx_description
1 polymer ?
#
loop_
_entity_poly.entity_id
_entity_poly.type
_entity_poly.pdbx_seq_one_letter_code
_entity_poly.pdbx_strand_id
1 'polypeptide(L)'
;MKFRKATENDILTIVEMIADDELGKKRENYQIPLPIEYIKAFEKINFDENQELIVVENEDLEIIGTLQLSFIQYLTYRGGIRAQIEAVRIRKDKRGLGIG
;
A
#
# COMPACT_ATOMS: atom_id res chain seq x y z
N MET A 1 11.53 12.70 2.79
CA MET A 1 10.61 11.58 2.56
C MET A 1 11.37 10.27 2.46
N LYS A 2 10.86 9.24 3.07
CA LYS A 2 11.48 7.93 3.05
C LYS A 2 10.48 6.87 2.60
N PHE A 3 10.87 6.05 1.64
CA PHE A 3 10.09 4.90 1.20
C PHE A 3 10.64 3.66 1.92
N ARG A 4 9.75 2.86 2.47
CA ARG A 4 10.14 1.60 3.10
C ARG A 4 9.04 0.55 2.96
N LYS A 5 9.39 -0.70 3.19
CA LYS A 5 8.39 -1.77 3.21
C LYS A 5 7.49 -1.60 4.42
N ALA A 6 6.20 -1.86 4.23
CA ALA A 6 5.25 -1.82 5.32
C ALA A 6 5.51 -2.96 6.31
N THR A 7 5.21 -2.70 7.57
CA THR A 7 5.21 -3.71 8.62
C THR A 7 3.79 -3.89 9.13
N GLU A 8 3.57 -4.89 9.96
CA GLU A 8 2.25 -5.15 10.53
C GLU A 8 1.68 -3.94 11.27
N ASN A 9 2.55 -3.15 11.91
CA ASN A 9 2.13 -1.96 12.63
C ASN A 9 1.58 -0.86 11.73
N ASP A 10 1.83 -0.93 10.43
CA ASP A 10 1.39 0.08 9.47
C ASP A 10 0.01 -0.23 8.88
N ILE A 11 -0.52 -1.44 9.08
CA ILE A 11 -1.71 -1.91 8.37
C ILE A 11 -2.93 -1.05 8.67
N LEU A 12 -3.13 -0.68 9.93
CA LEU A 12 -4.27 0.16 10.32
C LEU A 12 -4.27 1.49 9.56
N THR A 13 -3.11 2.15 9.49
CA THR A 13 -2.95 3.42 8.79
C THR A 13 -3.16 3.27 7.28
N ILE A 14 -2.63 2.18 6.70
CA ILE A 14 -2.81 1.89 5.28
C ILE A 14 -4.28 1.71 4.93
N VAL A 15 -5.00 0.90 5.71
CA VAL A 15 -6.43 0.65 5.46
C VAL A 15 -7.23 1.95 5.60
N GLU A 16 -6.89 2.80 6.56
CA GLU A 16 -7.51 4.11 6.70
C GLU A 16 -7.34 4.93 5.41
N MET A 17 -6.14 4.95 4.85
CA MET A 17 -5.88 5.70 3.61
C MET A 17 -6.62 5.12 2.40
N ILE A 18 -6.67 3.80 2.24
CA ILE A 18 -7.34 3.20 1.08
C ILE A 18 -8.86 3.29 1.20
N ALA A 19 -9.38 3.47 2.42
CA ALA A 19 -10.81 3.66 2.66
C ALA A 19 -11.25 5.12 2.54
N ASP A 20 -10.31 6.05 2.43
CA ASP A 20 -10.58 7.49 2.50
C ASP A 20 -10.83 8.13 1.14
N ASP A 21 -11.65 7.51 0.29
CA ASP A 21 -12.14 8.11 -0.95
C ASP A 21 -13.52 7.53 -1.27
N GLU A 22 -14.16 8.05 -2.31
CA GLU A 22 -15.53 7.65 -2.66
C GLU A 22 -15.67 6.15 -2.95
N LEU A 23 -14.70 5.58 -3.65
CA LEU A 23 -14.71 4.15 -3.95
C LEU A 23 -14.30 3.33 -2.74
N GLY A 24 -13.29 3.79 -2.02
CA GLY A 24 -12.77 3.11 -0.84
C GLY A 24 -13.80 3.01 0.27
N LYS A 25 -14.56 4.06 0.51
CA LYS A 25 -15.63 4.07 1.53
C LYS A 25 -16.66 2.98 1.29
N LYS A 26 -16.95 2.68 0.04
CA LYS A 26 -17.93 1.66 -0.34
C LYS A 26 -17.36 0.25 -0.37
N ARG A 27 -16.07 0.12 -0.66
CA ARG A 27 -15.40 -1.16 -0.86
C ARG A 27 -14.71 -1.67 0.39
N GLU A 28 -14.07 -0.76 1.15
CA GLU A 28 -13.27 -1.14 2.30
C GLU A 28 -14.07 -1.10 3.60
N ASN A 29 -13.56 -1.79 4.61
CA ASN A 29 -14.17 -1.85 5.92
C ASN A 29 -13.14 -1.44 6.98
N TYR A 30 -12.90 -0.12 7.08
CA TYR A 30 -12.00 0.42 8.09
C TYR A 30 -12.70 0.49 9.43
N GLN A 31 -12.23 -0.28 10.38
CA GLN A 31 -12.75 -0.25 11.76
C GLN A 31 -11.65 -0.69 12.72
N ILE A 32 -11.82 -0.40 14.01
CA ILE A 32 -10.86 -0.75 15.04
C ILE A 32 -11.55 -1.70 16.04
N PRO A 33 -11.03 -2.94 16.23
CA PRO A 33 -9.86 -3.50 15.55
C PRO A 33 -10.15 -3.82 14.07
N LEU A 34 -9.10 -3.89 13.25
CA LEU A 34 -9.25 -4.20 11.84
C LEU A 34 -9.83 -5.60 11.63
N PRO A 35 -10.70 -5.78 10.62
CA PRO A 35 -11.12 -7.11 10.22
C PRO A 35 -9.91 -7.99 9.91
N ILE A 36 -9.99 -9.25 10.31
CA ILE A 36 -8.87 -10.19 10.19
C ILE A 36 -8.43 -10.40 8.73
N GLU A 37 -9.31 -10.20 7.76
CA GLU A 37 -8.99 -10.37 6.35
C GLU A 37 -7.86 -9.44 5.89
N TYR A 38 -7.73 -8.24 6.48
CA TYR A 38 -6.63 -7.32 6.14
C TYR A 38 -5.29 -7.85 6.65
N ILE A 39 -5.29 -8.41 7.85
CA ILE A 39 -4.07 -8.97 8.43
C ILE A 39 -3.61 -10.19 7.63
N LYS A 40 -4.57 -11.06 7.26
CA LYS A 40 -4.26 -12.24 6.44
C LYS A 40 -3.76 -11.86 5.05
N ALA A 41 -4.34 -10.82 4.45
CA ALA A 41 -3.89 -10.33 3.15
C ALA A 41 -2.46 -9.78 3.25
N PHE A 42 -2.17 -9.02 4.30
CA PHE A 42 -0.81 -8.52 4.53
C PHE A 42 0.19 -9.65 4.66
N GLU A 43 -0.14 -10.70 5.41
CA GLU A 43 0.76 -11.85 5.59
C GLU A 43 1.09 -12.49 4.23
N LYS A 44 0.07 -12.63 3.36
CA LYS A 44 0.29 -13.19 2.02
C LYS A 44 1.19 -12.32 1.17
N ILE A 45 0.99 -11.00 1.22
CA ILE A 45 1.83 -10.06 0.48
C ILE A 45 3.26 -10.11 1.01
N ASN A 46 3.41 -10.15 2.31
CA ASN A 46 4.72 -10.14 2.96
C ASN A 46 5.54 -11.40 2.65
N PHE A 47 4.88 -12.53 2.42
CA PHE A 47 5.53 -13.78 2.05
C PHE A 47 5.82 -13.89 0.55
N ASP A 48 5.14 -13.10 -0.28
CA ASP A 48 5.26 -13.20 -1.74
C ASP A 48 6.45 -12.37 -2.22
N GLU A 49 7.47 -13.04 -2.77
CA GLU A 49 8.64 -12.37 -3.32
C GLU A 49 8.31 -11.42 -4.47
N ASN A 50 7.17 -11.61 -5.10
CA ASN A 50 6.75 -10.83 -6.26
C ASN A 50 5.82 -9.67 -5.90
N GLN A 51 5.68 -9.38 -4.61
CA GLN A 51 4.88 -8.25 -4.16
C GLN A 51 5.58 -7.48 -3.05
N GLU A 52 5.36 -6.18 -3.04
CA GLU A 52 5.85 -5.32 -1.96
C GLU A 52 4.80 -4.29 -1.63
N LEU A 53 4.48 -4.18 -0.35
CA LEU A 53 3.63 -3.12 0.17
C LEU A 53 4.55 -2.06 0.76
N ILE A 54 4.45 -0.84 0.24
CA ILE A 54 5.36 0.25 0.55
C ILE A 54 4.62 1.37 1.25
N VAL A 55 5.26 1.97 2.25
CA VAL A 55 4.77 3.18 2.88
C VAL A 55 5.78 4.29 2.70
N VAL A 56 5.29 5.52 2.71
CA VAL A 56 6.11 6.73 2.61
C VAL A 56 6.00 7.48 3.92
N GLU A 57 7.14 7.72 4.55
CA GLU A 57 7.20 8.49 5.79
C GLU A 57 7.74 9.89 5.52
N ASN A 58 7.23 10.88 6.25
CA ASN A 58 7.81 12.21 6.27
C ASN A 58 8.92 12.30 7.32
N GLU A 59 9.46 13.50 7.53
CA GLU A 59 10.55 13.71 8.49
C GLU A 59 10.12 13.47 9.94
N ASP A 60 8.83 13.60 10.23
CA ASP A 60 8.28 13.37 11.57
C ASP A 60 7.89 11.90 11.78
N LEU A 61 8.30 11.00 10.90
CA LEU A 61 7.99 9.58 10.92
C LEU A 61 6.51 9.26 10.80
N GLU A 62 5.74 10.21 10.24
CA GLU A 62 4.33 9.97 9.94
C GLU A 62 4.19 9.31 8.58
N ILE A 63 3.29 8.35 8.47
CA ILE A 63 2.98 7.71 7.19
C ILE A 63 2.06 8.63 6.40
N ILE A 64 2.54 9.12 5.27
CA ILE A 64 1.82 10.07 4.43
C ILE A 64 1.41 9.47 3.08
N GLY A 65 1.85 8.27 2.78
CA GLY A 65 1.50 7.62 1.53
C GLY A 65 1.70 6.12 1.58
N THR A 66 1.09 5.42 0.64
CA THR A 66 1.24 3.98 0.47
C THR A 66 1.03 3.59 -0.99
N LEU A 67 1.64 2.48 -1.39
CA LEU A 67 1.42 1.86 -2.69
C LEU A 67 1.75 0.37 -2.61
N GLN A 68 1.24 -0.39 -3.58
CA GLN A 68 1.57 -1.79 -3.70
C GLN A 68 2.25 -2.04 -5.05
N LEU A 69 3.38 -2.75 -5.03
CA LEU A 69 4.11 -3.17 -6.22
C LEU A 69 3.88 -4.65 -6.44
N SER A 70 3.62 -5.03 -7.68
CA SER A 70 3.54 -6.44 -8.08
C SER A 70 4.51 -6.65 -9.24
N PHE A 71 5.30 -7.71 -9.17
CA PHE A 71 6.26 -8.06 -10.21
C PHE A 71 5.72 -9.28 -10.97
N ILE A 72 5.49 -9.10 -12.27
CA ILE A 72 4.90 -10.14 -13.11
C ILE A 72 5.98 -10.67 -14.03
N GLN A 73 6.29 -11.97 -13.90
CA GLN A 73 7.27 -12.63 -14.74
C GLN A 73 6.61 -13.07 -16.05
N TYR A 74 7.23 -12.70 -17.18
CA TYR A 74 6.80 -13.12 -18.50
C TYR A 74 7.81 -14.09 -19.10
N LEU A 75 7.34 -14.96 -19.95
CA LEU A 75 8.20 -15.73 -20.83
C LEU A 75 8.59 -14.89 -22.05
N THR A 76 7.64 -14.07 -22.52
CA THR A 76 7.86 -13.12 -23.61
C THR A 76 8.89 -12.07 -23.22
N TYR A 77 9.35 -11.29 -24.19
CA TYR A 77 10.40 -10.28 -24.00
C TYR A 77 11.66 -10.88 -23.37
N ARG A 78 11.99 -12.13 -23.77
CA ARG A 78 13.16 -12.85 -23.27
C ARG A 78 13.15 -13.05 -21.75
N GLY A 79 11.98 -13.39 -21.20
CA GLY A 79 11.84 -13.56 -19.77
C GLY A 79 11.78 -12.24 -19.00
N GLY A 80 11.16 -11.23 -19.61
CA GLY A 80 11.05 -9.92 -18.98
C GLY A 80 10.15 -9.90 -17.77
N ILE A 81 10.36 -8.93 -16.88
CA ILE A 81 9.56 -8.72 -15.68
C ILE A 81 8.90 -7.35 -15.78
N ARG A 82 7.59 -7.29 -15.49
CA ARG A 82 6.85 -6.03 -15.40
C ARG A 82 6.60 -5.69 -13.94
N ALA A 83 6.89 -4.46 -13.55
CA ALA A 83 6.47 -3.93 -12.27
C ALA A 83 5.14 -3.21 -12.46
N GLN A 84 4.14 -3.56 -11.65
CA GLN A 84 2.83 -2.93 -11.68
C GLN A 84 2.61 -2.21 -10.36
N ILE A 85 2.22 -0.94 -10.45
CA ILE A 85 1.97 -0.10 -9.27
C ILE A 85 0.46 0.00 -9.09
N GLU A 86 -0.01 -0.35 -7.90
CA GLU A 86 -1.43 -0.33 -7.57
C GLU A 86 -1.70 0.34 -6.24
N ALA A 87 -2.96 0.74 -6.03
CA ALA A 87 -3.46 1.26 -4.77
C ALA A 87 -2.63 2.41 -4.22
N VAL A 88 -2.18 3.31 -5.10
CA VAL A 88 -1.44 4.51 -4.68
C VAL A 88 -2.37 5.43 -3.92
N ARG A 89 -1.98 5.80 -2.71
CA ARG A 89 -2.75 6.73 -1.88
C ARG A 89 -1.82 7.69 -1.18
N ILE A 90 -2.27 8.93 -1.07
CA ILE A 90 -1.59 9.99 -0.29
C ILE A 90 -2.56 10.43 0.80
N ARG A 91 -2.05 10.63 2.00
CA ARG A 91 -2.86 11.09 3.12
C ARG A 91 -3.56 12.40 2.72
N LYS A 92 -4.83 12.54 3.10
CA LYS A 92 -5.71 13.61 2.65
C LYS A 92 -5.11 15.01 2.79
N ASP A 93 -4.48 15.29 3.92
CA ASP A 93 -3.87 16.58 4.22
C ASP A 93 -2.56 16.85 3.47
N LYS A 94 -2.04 15.84 2.78
CA LYS A 94 -0.78 15.95 2.00
C LYS A 94 -0.99 15.88 0.50
N ARG A 95 -2.23 15.75 0.06
CA ARG A 95 -2.54 15.72 -1.37
C ARG A 95 -2.29 17.09 -2.00
N GLY A 96 -1.75 17.07 -3.21
CA GLY A 96 -1.46 18.30 -3.93
C GLY A 96 -0.13 18.94 -3.57
N LEU A 97 0.69 18.31 -2.74
CA LEU A 97 1.99 18.82 -2.34
C LEU A 97 3.15 18.20 -3.15
N GLY A 98 2.82 17.58 -4.28
CA GLY A 98 3.85 17.01 -5.14
C GLY A 98 4.40 15.66 -4.67
N ILE A 99 3.74 15.00 -3.75
CA ILE A 99 4.17 13.69 -3.21
C ILE A 99 3.76 12.56 -4.15
N GLY A 100 2.56 12.67 -4.67
CA GLY A 100 2.01 11.67 -5.59
C GLY A 100 2.56 11.79 -7.01
#